data_235182914838d7d9eb20002db9dc1486
#
_entry.id   235182914838d7d9eb20002db9dc1486
#
_cell.length_a   1.000
_cell.length_b   1.000
_cell.length_c   1.000
_cell.angle_alpha   90.00
_cell.angle_beta   90.00
_cell.angle_gamma   90.00
#
_symmetry.space_group_name_H-M   'P 1'
#
loop_
_entity.id
_entity.type
_entity.pdbx_description
1 polymer ?
#
loop_
_entity_poly.entity_id
_entity_poly.type
_entity_poly.pdbx_seq_one_letter_code
_entity_poly.pdbx_strand_id
1 'polypeptide(L)'
;SSSDIGQIYCRDRLKEMFEDYGITLDDISISDTNSDTPYWKKLLLSRNVDMVYQTNQSSVTIQYTINHTRRIDIVSLANINFSNIKVDYISTAGATPTNLVDLTNNDQKNRYFCHKLPITPYAIIVELGGKWSGQNRLQVGRICLLESICMFKQMSKFDELGITAIDSSKIF
;
A
#
# COMPACT_ATOMS: atom_id res chain seq x y z
N SER A 1 14.73 -3.91 -23.36
CA SER A 1 15.16 -5.18 -22.80
C SER A 1 13.98 -6.12 -22.65
N SER A 2 14.24 -7.40 -22.54
CA SER A 2 13.20 -8.41 -22.36
C SER A 2 12.36 -8.18 -21.08
N SER A 3 12.94 -7.52 -20.10
CA SER A 3 12.23 -7.15 -18.87
C SER A 3 11.13 -6.13 -19.10
N ASP A 4 11.22 -5.33 -20.15
CA ASP A 4 10.22 -4.28 -20.42
C ASP A 4 8.92 -4.85 -21.00
N ILE A 5 8.98 -6.03 -21.58
CA ILE A 5 7.82 -6.66 -22.22
C ILE A 5 6.79 -7.10 -21.20
N GLY A 6 7.23 -7.46 -20.02
CA GLY A 6 6.38 -8.00 -18.98
C GLY A 6 6.05 -7.03 -17.86
N GLN A 7 6.43 -5.76 -17.96
CA GLN A 7 6.25 -4.83 -16.87
C GLN A 7 4.85 -4.24 -16.80
N ILE A 8 4.29 -4.22 -15.61
CA ILE A 8 3.17 -3.35 -15.26
C ILE A 8 3.76 -2.06 -14.76
N TYR A 9 3.35 -0.96 -15.36
CA TYR A 9 3.75 0.35 -14.91
C TYR A 9 2.82 0.79 -13.79
N CYS A 10 3.40 1.00 -12.63
CA CYS A 10 2.67 1.49 -11.45
C CYS A 10 3.17 2.88 -11.09
N ARG A 11 2.23 3.74 -10.73
CA ARG A 11 2.53 5.04 -10.12
C ARG A 11 2.30 4.97 -8.64
N ASP A 12 3.25 5.49 -7.89
CA ASP A 12 3.07 5.72 -6.46
C ASP A 12 2.11 6.90 -6.27
N ARG A 13 0.85 6.60 -6.10
CA ARG A 13 -0.20 7.62 -6.00
C ARG A 13 -0.07 8.46 -4.76
N LEU A 14 0.42 7.89 -3.69
CA LEU A 14 0.60 8.64 -2.46
C LEU A 14 1.66 9.72 -2.65
N LYS A 15 2.81 9.35 -3.23
CA LYS A 15 3.89 10.31 -3.51
C LYS A 15 3.43 11.41 -4.48
N GLU A 16 2.75 11.03 -5.56
CA GLU A 16 2.22 11.98 -6.54
C GLU A 16 1.25 12.97 -5.91
N MET A 17 0.39 12.51 -5.02
CA MET A 17 -0.54 13.38 -4.30
C MET A 17 0.17 14.40 -3.43
N PHE A 18 1.26 14.01 -2.77
CA PHE A 18 2.06 14.95 -1.99
C PHE A 18 2.75 16.00 -2.85
N GLU A 19 3.34 15.59 -3.96
CA GLU A 19 4.12 16.48 -4.82
C GLU A 19 3.23 17.36 -5.70
N ASP A 20 2.17 16.80 -6.30
CA ASP A 20 1.42 17.45 -7.38
C ASP A 20 0.05 17.99 -6.96
N TYR A 21 -0.54 17.47 -5.88
CA TYR A 21 -1.94 17.77 -5.50
C TYR A 21 -2.08 18.43 -4.14
N GLY A 22 -0.99 18.80 -3.50
CA GLY A 22 -1.02 19.55 -2.25
C GLY A 22 -1.54 18.78 -1.05
N ILE A 23 -1.58 17.46 -1.10
CA ILE A 23 -1.91 16.63 0.06
C ILE A 23 -0.73 16.69 1.03
N THR A 24 -1.02 16.96 2.30
CA THR A 24 -0.01 17.15 3.32
C THR A 24 0.09 15.96 4.26
N LEU A 25 1.10 15.94 5.11
CA LEU A 25 1.22 14.91 6.15
C LEU A 25 0.03 14.90 7.11
N ASP A 26 -0.71 15.99 7.21
CA ASP A 26 -1.93 16.08 8.03
C ASP A 26 -3.08 15.21 7.48
N ASP A 27 -3.03 14.87 6.20
CA ASP A 27 -3.99 13.97 5.56
C ASP A 27 -3.72 12.49 5.86
N ILE A 28 -2.61 12.20 6.56
CA ILE A 28 -2.28 10.87 7.05
C ILE A 28 -2.48 10.85 8.56
N SER A 29 -3.27 9.90 9.05
CA SER A 29 -3.40 9.66 10.47
C SER A 29 -2.84 8.28 10.82
N ILE A 30 -2.18 8.20 11.98
CA ILE A 30 -1.63 6.96 12.54
C ILE A 30 -2.15 6.83 13.96
N SER A 31 -2.71 5.68 14.31
CA SER A 31 -3.27 5.43 15.64
C SER A 31 -2.21 5.25 16.73
N ASP A 32 -0.94 5.18 16.36
CA ASP A 32 0.15 5.06 17.32
C ASP A 32 0.24 6.32 18.19
N THR A 33 0.20 6.13 19.49
CA THR A 33 0.23 7.23 20.47
C THR A 33 1.65 7.64 20.86
N ASN A 34 2.68 6.94 20.40
CA ASN A 34 4.06 7.25 20.72
C ASN A 34 4.64 8.33 19.81
N SER A 35 5.13 9.39 20.41
CA SER A 35 6.05 10.42 19.92
C SER A 35 5.86 10.94 18.47
N ASP A 36 6.90 11.10 17.72
CA ASP A 36 7.03 11.97 16.56
C ASP A 36 6.27 11.45 15.31
N THR A 37 4.94 11.62 15.29
CA THR A 37 4.08 11.21 14.19
C THR A 37 4.50 11.80 12.83
N PRO A 38 4.92 13.07 12.69
CA PRO A 38 5.40 13.59 11.41
C PRO A 38 6.62 12.85 10.88
N TYR A 39 7.55 12.48 11.74
CA TYR A 39 8.73 11.71 11.35
C TYR A 39 8.36 10.33 10.82
N TRP A 40 7.44 9.65 11.49
CA TRP A 40 6.99 8.33 11.05
C TRP A 40 6.21 8.35 9.74
N LYS A 41 5.41 9.38 9.52
CA LYS A 41 4.75 9.58 8.23
C LYS A 41 5.78 9.72 7.11
N LYS A 42 6.86 10.44 7.36
CA LYS A 42 7.97 10.55 6.39
C LYS A 42 8.66 9.22 6.13
N LEU A 43 8.85 8.40 7.16
CA LEU A 43 9.42 7.06 6.99
C LEU A 43 8.55 6.19 6.09
N LEU A 44 7.23 6.23 6.25
CA LEU A 44 6.30 5.49 5.40
C LEU A 44 6.36 5.91 3.94
N LEU A 45 6.76 7.15 3.67
CA LEU A 45 6.91 7.69 2.32
C LEU A 45 8.31 7.52 1.76
N SER A 46 9.27 7.06 2.56
CA SER A 46 10.65 6.86 2.11
C SER A 46 10.73 5.79 1.04
N ARG A 47 11.56 6.01 0.03
CA ARG A 47 11.89 5.00 -0.98
C ARG A 47 12.87 3.95 -0.45
N ASN A 48 13.55 4.24 0.63
CA ASN A 48 14.46 3.32 1.27
C ASN A 48 13.67 2.43 2.24
N VAL A 49 13.38 1.21 1.83
CA VAL A 49 12.62 0.25 2.63
C VAL A 49 13.35 -0.22 3.89
N ASP A 50 14.63 0.08 4.02
CA ASP A 50 15.40 -0.19 5.22
C ASP A 50 15.18 0.88 6.30
N MET A 51 14.65 2.03 5.93
CA MET A 51 14.19 3.05 6.87
C MET A 51 12.76 2.74 7.29
N VAL A 52 12.61 1.95 8.34
CA VAL A 52 11.31 1.38 8.71
C VAL A 52 10.60 2.19 9.79
N TYR A 53 9.29 2.29 9.64
CA TYR A 53 8.42 2.66 10.74
C TYR A 53 8.33 1.48 11.72
N GLN A 54 8.45 1.75 13.00
CA GLN A 54 8.35 0.73 14.06
C GLN A 54 7.50 1.24 15.21
N THR A 55 6.75 0.33 15.83
CA THR A 55 5.96 0.63 17.01
C THR A 55 5.97 -0.52 18.00
N ASN A 56 5.85 -0.18 19.29
CA ASN A 56 5.67 -1.16 20.38
C ASN A 56 4.21 -1.63 20.48
N GLN A 57 3.29 -0.98 19.79
CA GLN A 57 1.88 -1.35 19.85
C GLN A 57 1.63 -2.69 19.17
N SER A 58 0.65 -3.43 19.65
CA SER A 58 0.28 -4.71 19.06
C SER A 58 -0.41 -4.58 17.71
N SER A 59 -1.01 -3.43 17.47
CA SER A 59 -1.65 -3.09 16.19
C SER A 59 -1.58 -1.60 15.94
N VAL A 60 -1.66 -1.22 14.68
CA VAL A 60 -1.69 0.18 14.25
C VAL A 60 -2.65 0.33 13.08
N THR A 61 -3.38 1.44 13.06
CA THR A 61 -4.25 1.83 11.95
C THR A 61 -3.69 3.08 11.31
N ILE A 62 -3.51 3.04 10.00
CA ILE A 62 -3.03 4.15 9.20
C ILE A 62 -4.13 4.52 8.22
N GLN A 63 -4.52 5.79 8.21
CA GLN A 63 -5.52 6.29 7.27
C GLN A 63 -4.90 7.36 6.38
N TYR A 64 -5.10 7.19 5.10
CA TYR A 64 -4.72 8.15 4.07
C TYR A 64 -5.99 8.80 3.52
N THR A 65 -6.18 10.08 3.78
CA THR A 65 -7.32 10.85 3.24
C THR A 65 -6.90 11.48 1.93
N ILE A 66 -7.36 10.92 0.83
CA ILE A 66 -6.93 11.31 -0.52
C ILE A 66 -7.98 12.05 -1.33
N ASN A 67 -9.19 12.13 -0.81
CA ASN A 67 -10.28 12.98 -1.30
C ASN A 67 -10.53 12.87 -2.81
N HIS A 68 -10.64 11.64 -3.32
CA HIS A 68 -10.96 11.32 -4.72
C HIS A 68 -9.97 11.84 -5.77
N THR A 69 -8.76 12.22 -5.37
CA THR A 69 -7.82 12.86 -6.30
C THR A 69 -7.29 11.90 -7.34
N ARG A 70 -7.26 10.59 -7.05
CA ARG A 70 -6.68 9.59 -7.95
C ARG A 70 -7.36 8.23 -7.84
N ARG A 71 -7.16 7.46 -8.90
CA ARG A 71 -7.56 6.06 -8.98
C ARG A 71 -6.49 5.19 -8.34
N ILE A 72 -6.95 4.20 -7.59
CA ILE A 72 -6.08 3.23 -6.91
C ILE A 72 -6.63 1.84 -7.16
N ASP A 73 -5.78 0.91 -7.53
CA ASP A 73 -6.13 -0.50 -7.67
C ASP A 73 -5.13 -1.45 -7.02
N ILE A 74 -4.02 -0.94 -6.50
CA ILE A 74 -3.02 -1.74 -5.80
C ILE A 74 -2.63 -1.06 -4.49
N VAL A 75 -2.58 -1.86 -3.42
CA VAL A 75 -1.96 -1.48 -2.15
C VAL A 75 -0.79 -2.41 -1.91
N SER A 76 0.40 -1.86 -1.72
CA SER A 76 1.64 -2.59 -1.55
C SER A 76 2.27 -2.28 -0.20
N LEU A 77 2.74 -3.33 0.48
CA LEU A 77 3.47 -3.22 1.74
C LEU A 77 4.84 -3.90 1.59
N ALA A 78 5.88 -3.22 2.00
CA ALA A 78 7.25 -3.72 1.90
C ALA A 78 7.94 -3.73 3.26
N ASN A 79 8.78 -4.72 3.46
CA ASN A 79 9.59 -4.92 4.66
C ASN A 79 8.74 -4.95 5.94
N ILE A 80 7.77 -5.86 5.97
CA ILE A 80 6.85 -6.06 7.08
C ILE A 80 7.20 -7.30 7.89
N ASN A 81 6.70 -7.37 9.13
CA ASN A 81 6.97 -8.48 10.05
C ASN A 81 5.73 -8.93 10.84
N PHE A 82 4.57 -8.90 10.20
CA PHE A 82 3.31 -9.20 10.89
C PHE A 82 2.37 -10.04 10.01
N SER A 83 1.42 -10.69 10.66
CA SER A 83 0.51 -11.63 10.02
C SER A 83 -0.83 -11.02 9.61
N ASN A 84 -1.29 -9.96 10.28
CA ASN A 84 -2.64 -9.44 10.09
C ASN A 84 -2.59 -8.16 9.28
N ILE A 85 -3.27 -8.17 8.12
CA ILE A 85 -3.36 -7.01 7.21
C ILE A 85 -4.82 -6.86 6.83
N LYS A 86 -5.39 -5.70 7.15
CA LYS A 86 -6.75 -5.35 6.74
C LYS A 86 -6.70 -4.02 6.00
N VAL A 87 -7.28 -3.97 4.82
CA VAL A 87 -7.38 -2.75 4.02
C VAL A 87 -8.84 -2.47 3.73
N ASP A 88 -9.30 -1.31 4.13
CA ASP A 88 -10.63 -0.80 3.84
C ASP A 88 -10.51 0.50 3.05
N TYR A 89 -11.58 0.88 2.35
CA TYR A 89 -11.67 2.22 1.78
C TYR A 89 -12.99 2.88 2.16
N ILE A 90 -12.96 4.18 2.23
CA ILE A 90 -14.14 5.02 2.41
C ILE A 90 -14.45 5.65 1.05
N SER A 91 -15.65 5.37 0.52
CA SER A 91 -16.03 5.83 -0.81
C SER A 91 -16.23 7.33 -0.87
N THR A 92 -16.91 7.90 0.14
CA THR A 92 -17.17 9.34 0.29
C THR A 92 -17.02 9.72 1.75
N ALA A 93 -16.82 11.00 2.03
CA ALA A 93 -16.71 11.49 3.40
C ALA A 93 -17.93 11.07 4.24
N GLY A 94 -17.67 10.42 5.39
CA GLY A 94 -18.71 9.93 6.29
C GLY A 94 -19.35 8.60 5.91
N ALA A 95 -18.96 8.00 4.80
CA ALA A 95 -19.48 6.69 4.41
C ALA A 95 -18.86 5.57 5.28
N THR A 96 -19.61 4.47 5.40
CA THR A 96 -19.10 3.26 6.05
C THR A 96 -17.96 2.65 5.25
N PRO A 97 -16.85 2.26 5.89
CA PRO A 97 -15.76 1.61 5.20
C PRO A 97 -16.18 0.32 4.49
N THR A 98 -15.62 0.11 3.31
CA THR A 98 -15.76 -1.13 2.53
C THR A 98 -14.47 -1.91 2.59
N ASN A 99 -14.54 -3.20 2.93
CA ASN A 99 -13.36 -4.04 3.04
C ASN A 99 -12.81 -4.44 1.68
N LEU A 100 -11.51 -4.31 1.49
CA LEU A 100 -10.78 -4.77 0.30
C LEU A 100 -9.95 -6.01 0.61
N VAL A 101 -9.31 -6.05 1.77
CA VAL A 101 -8.41 -7.13 2.18
C VAL A 101 -8.62 -7.41 3.65
N ASP A 102 -8.67 -8.70 4.00
CA ASP A 102 -8.67 -9.17 5.38
C ASP A 102 -7.82 -10.46 5.45
N LEU A 103 -6.55 -10.30 5.74
CA LEU A 103 -5.58 -11.38 5.79
C LEU A 103 -5.07 -11.56 7.23
N THR A 104 -5.10 -12.79 7.75
CA THR A 104 -4.72 -13.07 9.14
C THR A 104 -3.51 -13.97 9.31
N ASN A 105 -2.95 -14.47 8.22
CA ASN A 105 -1.86 -15.47 8.26
C ASN A 105 -0.71 -15.11 7.32
N ASN A 106 -0.43 -13.82 7.13
CA ASN A 106 0.68 -13.41 6.30
C ASN A 106 2.02 -13.89 6.88
N ASP A 107 2.83 -14.51 6.04
CA ASP A 107 4.18 -14.96 6.37
C ASP A 107 5.25 -14.36 5.43
N GLN A 108 4.87 -13.39 4.61
CA GLN A 108 5.74 -12.77 3.62
C GLN A 108 6.12 -11.34 4.00
N LYS A 109 7.38 -11.00 3.78
CA LYS A 109 7.94 -9.66 4.05
C LYS A 109 7.37 -8.57 3.14
N ASN A 110 7.00 -8.95 1.94
CA ASN A 110 6.47 -8.02 0.95
C ASN A 110 5.17 -8.58 0.41
N ARG A 111 4.15 -7.73 0.43
CA ARG A 111 2.81 -8.10 -0.03
C ARG A 111 2.23 -6.99 -0.87
N TYR A 112 1.40 -7.38 -1.83
CA TYR A 112 0.56 -6.42 -2.51
C TYR A 112 -0.82 -7.02 -2.76
N PHE A 113 -1.81 -6.14 -2.88
CA PHE A 113 -3.19 -6.51 -3.08
C PHE A 113 -3.75 -5.72 -4.24
N CYS A 114 -4.28 -6.42 -5.25
CA CYS A 114 -4.88 -5.82 -6.42
C CYS A 114 -6.40 -5.85 -6.30
N HIS A 115 -7.04 -4.72 -6.57
CA HIS A 115 -8.47 -4.66 -6.75
C HIS A 115 -8.79 -4.82 -8.25
N LYS A 116 -9.87 -5.53 -8.57
CA LYS A 116 -10.23 -5.78 -9.99
C LYS A 116 -10.52 -4.52 -10.78
N LEU A 117 -11.15 -3.56 -10.15
CA LEU A 117 -11.48 -2.27 -10.75
C LEU A 117 -10.83 -1.17 -9.94
N PRO A 118 -10.22 -0.19 -10.61
CA PRO A 118 -9.70 0.97 -9.90
C PRO A 118 -10.81 1.69 -9.14
N ILE A 119 -10.48 2.17 -7.96
CA ILE A 119 -11.36 2.98 -7.14
C ILE A 119 -10.80 4.40 -7.03
N THR A 120 -11.67 5.36 -6.82
CA THR A 120 -11.32 6.75 -6.51
C THR A 120 -11.82 7.08 -5.10
N PRO A 121 -11.17 6.56 -4.07
CA PRO A 121 -11.71 6.63 -2.72
C PRO A 121 -11.53 8.01 -2.10
N TYR A 122 -12.38 8.31 -1.12
CA TYR A 122 -12.15 9.43 -0.22
C TYR A 122 -10.95 9.15 0.69
N ALA A 123 -10.86 7.94 1.26
CA ALA A 123 -9.76 7.53 2.12
C ALA A 123 -9.48 6.04 2.00
N ILE A 124 -8.24 5.66 2.29
CA ILE A 124 -7.78 4.28 2.46
C ILE A 124 -7.37 4.07 3.91
N ILE A 125 -7.81 2.98 4.51
CA ILE A 125 -7.49 2.60 5.88
C ILE A 125 -6.73 1.29 5.87
N VAL A 126 -5.54 1.27 6.46
CA VAL A 126 -4.70 0.08 6.58
C VAL A 126 -4.53 -0.26 8.05
N GLU A 127 -5.02 -1.42 8.48
CA GLU A 127 -4.83 -1.94 9.82
C GLU A 127 -3.79 -3.06 9.79
N LEU A 128 -2.81 -2.97 10.68
CA LEU A 128 -1.67 -3.87 10.75
C LEU A 128 -1.56 -4.42 12.16
N GLY A 129 -1.28 -5.71 12.31
CA GLY A 129 -1.13 -6.32 13.61
C GLY A 129 -0.60 -7.74 13.54
N GLY A 130 -0.43 -8.38 14.73
CA GLY A 130 0.04 -9.75 14.79
C GLY A 130 1.52 -9.91 14.46
N LYS A 131 2.40 -9.27 15.22
CA LYS A 131 3.86 -9.43 15.06
C LYS A 131 4.25 -10.91 14.96
N TRP A 132 5.16 -11.23 14.07
CA TRP A 132 5.72 -12.56 13.99
C TRP A 132 6.45 -12.94 15.28
N SER A 133 6.50 -14.22 15.56
CA SER A 133 7.22 -14.76 16.73
C SER A 133 8.67 -14.28 16.73
N GLY A 134 9.15 -13.86 17.89
CA GLY A 134 10.50 -13.36 18.07
C GLY A 134 10.70 -11.90 17.73
N GLN A 135 9.68 -11.21 17.22
CA GLN A 135 9.76 -9.80 16.90
C GLN A 135 9.34 -8.94 18.09
N ASN A 136 10.14 -7.91 18.39
CA ASN A 136 9.86 -7.00 19.51
C ASN A 136 8.94 -5.86 19.13
N ARG A 137 8.98 -5.45 17.87
CA ARG A 137 8.22 -4.30 17.36
C ARG A 137 7.52 -4.66 16.07
N LEU A 138 6.33 -4.12 15.87
CA LEU A 138 5.65 -4.13 14.60
C LEU A 138 6.37 -3.16 13.65
N GLN A 139 6.64 -3.60 12.42
CA GLN A 139 7.47 -2.87 11.49
C GLN A 139 6.84 -2.83 10.10
N VAL A 140 6.94 -1.68 9.44
CA VAL A 140 6.66 -1.55 8.02
C VAL A 140 7.66 -0.62 7.37
N GLY A 141 8.28 -1.06 6.27
CA GLY A 141 9.24 -0.26 5.54
C GLY A 141 8.57 0.74 4.61
N ARG A 142 7.52 0.32 3.93
CA ARG A 142 6.82 1.18 3.00
C ARG A 142 5.40 0.70 2.74
N ILE A 143 4.48 1.66 2.59
CA ILE A 143 3.13 1.44 2.08
C ILE A 143 2.97 2.29 0.81
N CYS A 144 2.60 1.66 -0.30
CA CYS A 144 2.35 2.35 -1.55
C CYS A 144 0.89 2.19 -1.97
N LEU A 145 0.30 3.28 -2.42
CA LEU A 145 -1.01 3.30 -3.05
C LEU A 145 -0.79 3.53 -4.55
N LEU A 146 -1.10 2.54 -5.35
CA LEU A 146 -0.68 2.50 -6.75
C LEU A 146 -1.87 2.42 -7.69
N GLU A 147 -1.69 2.97 -8.88
CA GLU A 147 -2.54 2.72 -10.03
C GLU A 147 -1.74 1.91 -11.05
N SER A 148 -2.25 0.74 -11.43
CA SER A 148 -1.64 -0.03 -12.50
C SER A 148 -1.88 0.65 -13.83
N ILE A 149 -0.82 0.79 -14.61
CA ILE A 149 -0.88 1.30 -15.97
C ILE A 149 -0.34 0.20 -16.87
N CYS A 150 -1.19 -0.26 -17.78
CA CYS A 150 -0.81 -1.29 -18.70
C CYS A 150 -1.09 -0.82 -20.12
N MET A 151 -0.07 -0.81 -20.97
CA MET A 151 -0.26 -0.48 -22.36
C MET A 151 -0.84 -1.69 -23.11
N PHE A 152 -1.85 -1.47 -23.94
CA PHE A 152 -2.57 -2.51 -24.63
C PHE A 152 -1.67 -3.50 -25.37
N LYS A 153 -0.65 -3.01 -26.07
CA LYS A 153 0.31 -3.86 -26.78
C LYS A 153 1.12 -4.77 -25.85
N GLN A 154 1.41 -4.29 -24.65
CA GLN A 154 2.14 -5.07 -23.65
C GLN A 154 1.25 -6.15 -23.05
N MET A 155 -0.02 -5.88 -22.85
CA MET A 155 -0.97 -6.89 -22.38
C MET A 155 -1.07 -8.05 -23.35
N SER A 156 -1.17 -7.78 -24.65
CA SER A 156 -1.19 -8.84 -25.66
C SER A 156 0.06 -9.70 -25.60
N LYS A 157 1.22 -9.11 -25.38
CA LYS A 157 2.47 -9.85 -25.24
C LYS A 157 2.55 -10.63 -23.94
N PHE A 158 1.98 -10.14 -22.87
CA PHE A 158 1.87 -10.89 -21.63
C PHE A 158 1.09 -12.19 -21.85
N ASP A 159 -0.04 -12.10 -22.54
CA ASP A 159 -0.86 -13.28 -22.84
C ASP A 159 -0.11 -14.26 -23.72
N GLU A 160 0.56 -13.79 -24.77
CA GLU A 160 1.36 -14.62 -25.67
C GLU A 160 2.48 -15.36 -24.95
N LEU A 161 3.11 -14.74 -23.96
CA LEU A 161 4.20 -15.33 -23.20
C LEU A 161 3.72 -16.14 -22.01
N GLY A 162 2.43 -16.22 -21.78
CA GLY A 162 1.88 -16.85 -20.58
C GLY A 162 2.20 -16.09 -19.30
N ILE A 163 2.59 -14.85 -19.42
CA ILE A 163 2.87 -13.96 -18.27
C ILE A 163 1.60 -13.21 -17.95
N THR A 164 1.04 -13.49 -16.81
CA THR A 164 -0.06 -12.66 -16.33
C THR A 164 0.52 -11.47 -15.58
N ALA A 165 -0.03 -10.31 -15.85
CA ALA A 165 0.36 -9.09 -15.18
C ALA A 165 0.30 -9.22 -13.65
N ILE A 166 -0.45 -10.16 -13.16
CA ILE A 166 -0.75 -10.32 -11.74
C ILE A 166 0.17 -11.33 -11.07
N ASP A 167 0.89 -12.11 -11.81
CA ASP A 167 2.02 -12.84 -11.28
C ASP A 167 3.12 -11.93 -10.80
N SER A 168 2.91 -10.70 -10.93
CA SER A 168 3.54 -9.71 -10.10
C SER A 168 3.45 -10.02 -8.60
N SER A 169 2.65 -10.97 -8.15
CA SER A 169 2.81 -11.56 -6.81
C SER A 169 4.25 -11.99 -6.56
N LYS A 170 4.98 -12.26 -7.60
CA LYS A 170 6.40 -12.57 -7.57
C LYS A 170 7.29 -11.34 -7.64
N ILE A 171 6.75 -10.17 -7.87
CA ILE A 171 7.47 -8.91 -7.87
C ILE A 171 7.76 -8.44 -6.44
N PHE A 172 7.00 -8.91 -5.50
CA PHE A 172 7.12 -8.53 -4.10
C PHE A 172 7.61 -9.65 -3.22
#